data_4007a29ac14c994843d97da877cdb4f0
#
_entry.id   4007a29ac14c994843d97da877cdb4f0
#
_cell.length_a   1.000
_cell.length_b   1.000
_cell.length_c   1.000
_cell.angle_alpha   90.00
_cell.angle_beta   90.00
_cell.angle_gamma   90.00
#
_symmetry.space_group_name_H-M   'P 1'
#
loop_
_entity.id
_entity.type
_entity.pdbx_description
1 polymer ?
#
loop_
_entity_poly.entity_id
_entity_poly.type
_entity_poly.pdbx_seq_one_letter_code
_entity_poly.pdbx_strand_id
1 'polypeptide(L)'
;MSKVIRIAVLVDTSTGWGRRVIRGIADYATKQTGWQLTVVESGRDEKLALGRGWQGDGVIARIGDLEMYRELKAFGKPVINVSAIELKGVDFHRITGDVRTAAEAAVEHFAQRGYEHLAYCGLEDLQYVARHCEAFEAAAQARGFSCEVYHPSQRQGQSGW
;
A
#
# COMPACT_ATOMS: atom_id res chain seq x y z
N MET A 1 -16.95 -31.53 6.11
CA MET A 1 -15.58 -30.98 5.87
C MET A 1 -15.71 -29.56 5.39
N SER A 2 -15.16 -28.60 6.11
CA SER A 2 -15.16 -27.19 5.65
C SER A 2 -14.30 -27.08 4.39
N LYS A 3 -14.81 -26.39 3.37
CA LYS A 3 -14.08 -26.14 2.11
C LYS A 3 -12.83 -25.32 2.43
N VAL A 4 -11.65 -25.78 1.98
CA VAL A 4 -10.41 -25.01 2.08
C VAL A 4 -10.47 -23.88 1.06
N ILE A 5 -10.28 -22.64 1.52
CA ILE A 5 -10.21 -21.44 0.69
C ILE A 5 -8.73 -21.08 0.51
N ARG A 6 -8.25 -21.12 -0.74
CA ARG A 6 -6.86 -20.84 -1.09
C ARG A 6 -6.70 -19.40 -1.60
N ILE A 7 -5.89 -18.60 -0.91
CA ILE A 7 -5.69 -17.19 -1.22
C ILE A 7 -4.21 -16.93 -1.50
N ALA A 8 -3.90 -16.36 -2.65
CA ALA A 8 -2.56 -15.84 -2.93
C ALA A 8 -2.43 -14.41 -2.38
N VAL A 9 -1.26 -14.11 -1.81
CA VAL A 9 -0.89 -12.79 -1.33
C VAL A 9 0.30 -12.30 -2.14
N LEU A 10 0.05 -11.35 -3.04
CA LEU A 10 1.01 -10.72 -3.93
C LEU A 10 1.36 -9.33 -3.39
N VAL A 11 2.15 -9.29 -2.34
CA VAL A 11 2.57 -8.07 -1.66
C VAL A 11 4.07 -8.14 -1.42
N ASP A 12 4.77 -7.06 -1.72
CA ASP A 12 6.22 -6.96 -1.57
C ASP A 12 6.67 -7.27 -0.13
N THR A 13 7.50 -8.30 0.01
CA THR A 13 8.03 -8.77 1.30
C THR A 13 9.25 -7.98 1.76
N SER A 14 9.90 -7.23 0.87
CA SER A 14 11.10 -6.47 1.17
C SER A 14 10.83 -5.20 2.00
N THR A 15 9.61 -4.67 1.94
CA THR A 15 9.22 -3.45 2.65
C THR A 15 8.61 -3.69 4.03
N GLY A 16 8.82 -2.74 4.95
CA GLY A 16 8.17 -2.78 6.28
C GLY A 16 6.64 -2.71 6.20
N TRP A 17 6.11 -1.96 5.21
CA TRP A 17 4.67 -1.89 4.95
C TRP A 17 4.13 -3.24 4.49
N GLY A 18 4.75 -3.85 3.49
CA GLY A 18 4.31 -5.13 2.94
C GLY A 18 4.30 -6.24 4.01
N ARG A 19 5.37 -6.33 4.81
CA ARG A 19 5.42 -7.30 5.92
C ARG A 19 4.30 -7.09 6.94
N ARG A 20 3.91 -5.84 7.26
CA ARG A 20 2.78 -5.57 8.16
C ARG A 20 1.45 -5.97 7.55
N VAL A 21 1.23 -5.70 6.27
CA VAL A 21 0.03 -6.12 5.54
C VAL A 21 -0.08 -7.65 5.54
N ILE A 22 0.99 -8.35 5.17
CA ILE A 22 1.04 -9.84 5.16
C ILE A 22 0.74 -10.39 6.55
N ARG A 23 1.34 -9.82 7.60
CA ARG A 23 1.08 -10.23 8.98
C ARG A 23 -0.39 -10.07 9.34
N GLY A 24 -1.01 -8.90 9.04
CA GLY A 24 -2.43 -8.68 9.31
C GLY A 24 -3.34 -9.67 8.59
N ILE A 25 -3.02 -10.01 7.33
CA ILE A 25 -3.75 -11.03 6.56
C ILE A 25 -3.59 -12.41 7.22
N ALA A 26 -2.38 -12.78 7.62
CA ALA A 26 -2.09 -14.05 8.28
C ALA A 26 -2.81 -14.15 9.64
N ASP A 27 -2.76 -13.10 10.45
CA ASP A 27 -3.45 -13.04 11.75
C ASP A 27 -4.97 -13.18 11.62
N TYR A 28 -5.54 -12.63 10.53
CA TYR A 28 -6.95 -12.82 10.22
C TYR A 28 -7.24 -14.26 9.77
N ALA A 29 -6.43 -14.79 8.86
CA ALA A 29 -6.60 -16.12 8.29
C ALA A 29 -6.54 -17.23 9.36
N THR A 30 -5.68 -17.09 10.38
CA THR A 30 -5.61 -18.05 11.50
C THR A 30 -6.90 -18.13 12.32
N LYS A 31 -7.72 -17.07 12.29
CA LYS A 31 -9.02 -17.03 12.97
C LYS A 31 -10.15 -17.56 12.10
N GLN A 32 -9.89 -17.82 10.83
CA GLN A 32 -10.87 -18.34 9.88
C GLN A 32 -10.63 -19.83 9.64
N THR A 33 -11.69 -20.62 9.79
CA THR A 33 -11.59 -22.05 9.51
C THR A 33 -11.43 -22.29 8.00
N GLY A 34 -10.35 -22.97 7.62
CA GLY A 34 -10.14 -23.45 6.25
C GLY A 34 -9.46 -22.46 5.30
N TRP A 35 -8.91 -21.32 5.77
CA TRP A 35 -8.10 -20.45 4.94
C TRP A 35 -6.67 -20.97 4.80
N GLN A 36 -6.18 -21.04 3.56
CA GLN A 36 -4.80 -21.38 3.23
C GLN A 36 -4.18 -20.23 2.43
N LEU A 37 -3.14 -19.61 2.98
CA LEU A 37 -2.44 -18.50 2.33
C LEU A 37 -1.21 -19.01 1.57
N THR A 38 -1.00 -18.51 0.36
CA THR A 38 0.24 -18.61 -0.40
C THR A 38 0.82 -17.21 -0.55
N VAL A 39 1.87 -16.90 0.20
CA VAL A 39 2.58 -15.63 0.07
C VAL A 39 3.64 -15.78 -1.02
N VAL A 40 3.59 -14.90 -2.02
CA VAL A 40 4.63 -14.86 -3.05
C VAL A 40 5.75 -13.95 -2.54
N GLU A 41 6.91 -14.55 -2.30
CA GLU A 41 8.10 -13.79 -1.95
C GLU A 41 8.60 -13.02 -3.17
N SER A 42 8.92 -11.75 -2.97
CA SER A 42 9.54 -10.93 -4.01
C SER A 42 10.55 -9.97 -3.41
N GLY A 43 11.68 -9.82 -4.08
CA GLY A 43 12.64 -8.77 -3.83
C GLY A 43 12.13 -7.40 -4.29
N ARG A 44 12.92 -6.35 -4.03
CA ARG A 44 12.53 -4.96 -4.35
C ARG A 44 12.25 -4.76 -5.85
N ASP A 45 12.98 -5.46 -6.72
CA ASP A 45 12.94 -5.31 -8.18
C ASP A 45 12.32 -6.54 -8.87
N GLU A 46 11.75 -7.48 -8.11
CA GLU A 46 11.13 -8.67 -8.66
C GLU A 46 9.64 -8.43 -8.92
N LYS A 47 9.19 -8.92 -10.09
CA LYS A 47 7.80 -8.82 -10.48
C LYS A 47 6.94 -9.78 -9.67
N LEU A 48 5.96 -9.23 -8.96
CA LEU A 48 4.94 -10.02 -8.28
C LEU A 48 3.99 -10.62 -9.32
N ALA A 49 3.95 -11.95 -9.42
CA ALA A 49 3.06 -12.66 -10.33
C ALA A 49 2.55 -13.95 -9.71
N LEU A 50 1.37 -14.39 -10.13
CA LEU A 50 0.88 -15.73 -9.81
C LEU A 50 1.77 -16.77 -10.50
N GLY A 51 2.16 -17.81 -9.76
CA GLY A 51 2.85 -18.94 -10.35
C GLY A 51 2.01 -19.59 -11.47
N ARG A 52 2.68 -20.07 -12.53
CA ARG A 52 1.99 -20.74 -13.64
C ARG A 52 1.16 -21.92 -13.12
N GLY A 53 -0.12 -21.94 -13.49
CA GLY A 53 -1.04 -23.01 -13.09
C GLY A 53 -1.49 -22.94 -11.64
N TRP A 54 -1.23 -21.86 -10.91
CA TRP A 54 -1.77 -21.70 -9.55
C TRP A 54 -3.30 -21.72 -9.58
N GLN A 55 -3.87 -22.59 -8.74
CA GLN A 55 -5.31 -22.78 -8.62
C GLN A 55 -5.76 -22.42 -7.21
N GLY A 56 -6.39 -21.27 -7.07
CA GLY A 56 -6.92 -20.80 -5.81
C GLY A 56 -8.27 -20.14 -5.95
N ASP A 57 -8.80 -19.63 -4.85
CA ASP A 57 -10.14 -19.08 -4.76
C ASP A 57 -10.15 -17.55 -4.78
N GLY A 58 -9.01 -16.89 -4.50
CA GLY A 58 -8.90 -15.43 -4.50
C GLY A 58 -7.49 -14.92 -4.35
N VAL A 59 -7.30 -13.62 -4.60
CA VAL A 59 -6.00 -12.95 -4.55
C VAL A 59 -6.10 -11.65 -3.77
N ILE A 60 -5.11 -11.40 -2.92
CA ILE A 60 -4.86 -10.08 -2.31
C ILE A 60 -3.56 -9.57 -2.91
N ALA A 61 -3.60 -8.44 -3.62
CA ALA A 61 -2.46 -7.97 -4.41
C ALA A 61 -2.20 -6.49 -4.24
N ARG A 62 -0.92 -6.10 -4.19
CA ARG A 62 -0.48 -4.72 -4.41
C ARG A 62 -0.29 -4.49 -5.91
N ILE A 63 -1.35 -4.06 -6.59
CA ILE A 63 -1.32 -3.84 -8.03
C ILE A 63 -0.53 -2.56 -8.33
N GLY A 64 0.62 -2.71 -8.97
CA GLY A 64 1.54 -1.62 -9.30
C GLY A 64 1.48 -1.17 -10.76
N ASP A 65 0.97 -2.00 -11.66
CA ASP A 65 0.90 -1.74 -13.10
C ASP A 65 -0.29 -2.43 -13.77
N LEU A 66 -0.54 -2.05 -15.05
CA LEU A 66 -1.64 -2.59 -15.84
C LEU A 66 -1.40 -4.01 -16.35
N GLU A 67 -0.16 -4.48 -16.37
CA GLU A 67 0.14 -5.85 -16.78
C GLU A 67 -0.33 -6.83 -15.70
N MET A 68 0.05 -6.59 -14.45
CA MET A 68 -0.45 -7.34 -13.30
C MET A 68 -1.97 -7.31 -13.19
N TYR A 69 -2.58 -6.13 -13.45
CA TYR A 69 -4.04 -6.03 -13.49
C TYR A 69 -4.66 -6.97 -14.53
N ARG A 70 -4.12 -6.99 -15.77
CA ARG A 70 -4.64 -7.84 -16.85
C ARG A 70 -4.48 -9.34 -16.53
N GLU A 71 -3.34 -9.72 -15.95
CA GLU A 71 -3.09 -11.11 -15.51
C GLU A 71 -4.13 -11.54 -14.45
N LEU A 72 -4.35 -10.71 -13.43
CA LEU A 72 -5.31 -11.00 -12.38
C LEU A 72 -6.78 -10.96 -12.87
N LYS A 73 -7.08 -10.09 -13.83
CA LYS A 73 -8.39 -10.04 -14.48
C LYS A 73 -8.67 -11.32 -15.28
N ALA A 74 -7.67 -11.80 -16.02
CA ALA A 74 -7.75 -13.04 -16.78
C ALA A 74 -7.87 -14.28 -15.87
N PHE A 75 -7.33 -14.23 -14.66
CA PHE A 75 -7.49 -15.29 -13.66
C PHE A 75 -8.96 -15.50 -13.25
N GLY A 76 -9.81 -14.48 -13.34
CA GLY A 76 -11.26 -14.57 -13.20
C GLY A 76 -11.78 -14.95 -11.80
N LYS A 77 -10.97 -14.77 -10.75
CA LYS A 77 -11.36 -14.98 -9.35
C LYS A 77 -11.41 -13.64 -8.60
N PRO A 78 -12.04 -13.58 -7.41
CA PRO A 78 -12.04 -12.39 -6.59
C PRO A 78 -10.62 -11.86 -6.32
N VAL A 79 -10.43 -10.56 -6.52
CA VAL A 79 -9.16 -9.86 -6.26
C VAL A 79 -9.45 -8.65 -5.38
N ILE A 80 -8.66 -8.49 -4.33
CA ILE A 80 -8.60 -7.28 -3.51
C ILE A 80 -7.28 -6.57 -3.79
N ASN A 81 -7.38 -5.31 -4.22
CA ASN A 81 -6.22 -4.46 -4.44
C ASN A 81 -5.87 -3.68 -3.16
N VAL A 82 -4.66 -3.87 -2.64
CA VAL A 82 -4.15 -3.14 -1.46
C VAL A 82 -3.16 -2.04 -1.83
N SER A 83 -3.08 -1.67 -3.10
CA SER A 83 -2.18 -0.62 -3.59
C SER A 83 -2.74 0.78 -3.34
N ALA A 84 -1.88 1.70 -2.89
CA ALA A 84 -2.18 3.12 -2.88
C ALA A 84 -2.03 3.77 -4.27
N ILE A 85 -1.43 3.06 -5.24
CA ILE A 85 -1.29 3.51 -6.63
C ILE A 85 -2.66 3.42 -7.30
N GLU A 86 -3.12 4.52 -7.90
CA GLU A 86 -4.33 4.55 -8.71
C GLU A 86 -3.97 4.39 -10.19
N LEU A 87 -4.45 3.31 -10.77
CA LEU A 87 -4.28 3.05 -12.19
C LEU A 87 -5.63 3.21 -12.89
N LYS A 88 -5.67 4.04 -13.92
CA LYS A 88 -6.89 4.26 -14.70
C LYS A 88 -7.37 2.95 -15.32
N GLY A 89 -8.66 2.65 -15.14
CA GLY A 89 -9.30 1.45 -15.69
C GLY A 89 -9.17 0.18 -14.83
N VAL A 90 -8.56 0.26 -13.65
CA VAL A 90 -8.54 -0.84 -12.68
C VAL A 90 -9.82 -0.80 -11.84
N ASP A 91 -10.63 -1.86 -11.92
CA ASP A 91 -11.97 -1.96 -11.32
C ASP A 91 -12.05 -2.95 -10.14
N PHE A 92 -10.94 -3.44 -9.62
CA PHE A 92 -10.93 -4.29 -8.43
C PHE A 92 -11.25 -3.48 -7.17
N HIS A 93 -11.95 -4.12 -6.23
CA HIS A 93 -12.15 -3.53 -4.91
C HIS A 93 -10.80 -3.19 -4.27
N ARG A 94 -10.69 -1.96 -3.77
CA ARG A 94 -9.44 -1.44 -3.20
C ARG A 94 -9.59 -1.16 -1.72
N ILE A 95 -8.59 -1.57 -0.94
CA ILE A 95 -8.45 -1.28 0.49
C ILE A 95 -7.10 -0.59 0.69
N THR A 96 -7.14 0.64 1.18
CA THR A 96 -5.93 1.44 1.48
C THR A 96 -6.04 2.07 2.87
N GLY A 97 -4.93 2.61 3.36
CA GLY A 97 -4.95 3.39 4.60
C GLY A 97 -5.78 4.68 4.45
N ASP A 98 -6.37 5.11 5.54
CA ASP A 98 -7.02 6.41 5.63
C ASP A 98 -5.96 7.50 5.78
N VAL A 99 -5.66 8.17 4.67
CA VAL A 99 -4.62 9.19 4.58
C VAL A 99 -4.95 10.40 5.45
N ARG A 100 -6.23 10.79 5.50
CA ARG A 100 -6.68 11.93 6.29
C ARG A 100 -6.50 11.67 7.79
N THR A 101 -7.03 10.57 8.29
CA THR A 101 -6.87 10.20 9.70
C THR A 101 -5.40 10.04 10.10
N ALA A 102 -4.55 9.50 9.21
CA ALA A 102 -3.12 9.39 9.46
C ALA A 102 -2.45 10.76 9.54
N ALA A 103 -2.81 11.72 8.67
CA ALA A 103 -2.30 13.09 8.68
C ALA A 103 -2.73 13.84 9.94
N GLU A 104 -4.01 13.75 10.30
CA GLU A 104 -4.56 14.35 11.53
C GLU A 104 -3.84 13.82 12.78
N ALA A 105 -3.61 12.51 12.86
CA ALA A 105 -2.89 11.89 13.97
C ALA A 105 -1.41 12.33 14.04
N ALA A 106 -0.76 12.51 12.89
CA ALA A 106 0.61 13.00 12.83
C ALA A 106 0.71 14.47 13.29
N VAL A 107 -0.18 15.34 12.83
CA VAL A 107 -0.22 16.75 13.25
C VAL A 107 -0.55 16.86 14.74
N GLU A 108 -1.51 16.06 15.24
CA GLU A 108 -1.82 15.97 16.67
C GLU A 108 -0.60 15.58 17.50
N HIS A 109 0.17 14.59 17.03
CA HIS A 109 1.39 14.16 17.70
C HIS A 109 2.42 15.29 17.83
N PHE A 110 2.57 16.13 16.80
CA PHE A 110 3.46 17.31 16.85
C PHE A 110 2.89 18.40 17.76
N ALA A 111 1.59 18.68 17.71
CA ALA A 111 0.92 19.66 18.55
C ALA A 111 1.07 19.35 20.04
N GLN A 112 0.90 18.08 20.45
CA GLN A 112 1.09 17.64 21.83
C GLN A 112 2.52 17.85 22.34
N ARG A 113 3.48 18.09 21.45
CA ARG A 113 4.88 18.37 21.77
C ARG A 113 5.24 19.85 21.64
N GLY A 114 4.25 20.71 21.37
CA GLY A 114 4.44 22.15 21.24
C GLY A 114 5.03 22.61 19.91
N TYR A 115 5.02 21.76 18.86
CA TYR A 115 5.43 22.16 17.53
C TYR A 115 4.28 22.79 16.75
N GLU A 116 4.50 23.97 16.19
CA GLU A 116 3.54 24.73 15.38
C GLU A 116 4.04 24.99 13.96
N HIS A 117 5.35 24.78 13.72
CA HIS A 117 6.00 24.89 12.42
C HIS A 117 6.37 23.50 11.95
N LEU A 118 5.70 23.03 10.93
CA LEU A 118 5.84 21.68 10.42
C LEU A 118 6.43 21.70 9.00
N ALA A 119 6.96 20.57 8.58
CA ALA A 119 7.39 20.39 7.21
C ALA A 119 7.02 18.99 6.70
N TYR A 120 6.65 18.89 5.44
CA TYR A 120 6.45 17.64 4.73
C TYR A 120 7.58 17.42 3.72
N CYS A 121 8.18 16.22 3.73
CA CYS A 121 9.20 15.85 2.78
C CYS A 121 8.75 14.58 2.03
N GLY A 122 8.66 14.66 0.70
CA GLY A 122 8.22 13.53 -0.13
C GLY A 122 8.64 13.66 -1.58
N LEU A 123 8.72 12.53 -2.30
CA LEU A 123 9.04 12.51 -3.72
C LEU A 123 7.86 13.02 -4.55
N GLU A 124 8.11 13.95 -5.46
CA GLU A 124 7.07 14.64 -6.26
C GLU A 124 6.35 13.69 -7.22
N ASP A 125 7.05 12.70 -7.78
CA ASP A 125 6.55 11.86 -8.87
C ASP A 125 5.57 10.76 -8.44
N LEU A 126 5.28 10.64 -7.15
CA LEU A 126 4.45 9.56 -6.62
C LEU A 126 3.07 10.08 -6.19
N GLN A 127 2.04 9.76 -6.96
CA GLN A 127 0.67 10.22 -6.75
C GLN A 127 0.14 9.98 -5.31
N TYR A 128 0.51 8.88 -4.67
CA TYR A 128 0.12 8.63 -3.28
C TYR A 128 0.88 9.53 -2.30
N VAL A 129 2.09 9.97 -2.63
CA VAL A 129 2.87 10.92 -1.81
C VAL A 129 2.21 12.30 -1.86
N ALA A 130 1.78 12.75 -3.05
CA ALA A 130 1.05 14.00 -3.20
C ALA A 130 -0.21 14.03 -2.32
N ARG A 131 -1.00 12.94 -2.31
CA ARG A 131 -2.18 12.84 -1.44
C ARG A 131 -1.87 12.89 0.06
N HIS A 132 -0.75 12.29 0.48
CA HIS A 132 -0.30 12.39 1.87
C HIS A 132 0.14 13.81 2.22
N CYS A 133 0.82 14.49 1.29
CA CYS A 133 1.23 15.88 1.42
C CYS A 133 0.02 16.79 1.61
N GLU A 134 -0.93 16.74 0.67
CA GLU A 134 -2.17 17.53 0.72
C GLU A 134 -2.95 17.33 2.03
N ALA A 135 -3.08 16.06 2.47
CA ALA A 135 -3.78 15.77 3.72
C ALA A 135 -3.03 16.30 4.95
N PHE A 136 -1.70 16.23 4.95
CA PHE A 136 -0.88 16.73 6.06
C PHE A 136 -0.92 18.27 6.13
N GLU A 137 -0.80 18.96 4.99
CA GLU A 137 -0.95 20.41 4.91
C GLU A 137 -2.34 20.87 5.39
N ALA A 138 -3.40 20.20 4.92
CA ALA A 138 -4.76 20.51 5.34
C ALA A 138 -4.96 20.30 6.86
N ALA A 139 -4.40 19.25 7.43
CA ALA A 139 -4.47 18.99 8.87
C ALA A 139 -3.68 20.01 9.69
N ALA A 140 -2.49 20.45 9.22
CA ALA A 140 -1.71 21.49 9.86
C ALA A 140 -2.43 22.83 9.80
N GLN A 141 -2.95 23.21 8.63
CA GLN A 141 -3.69 24.45 8.41
C GLN A 141 -4.96 24.53 9.28
N ALA A 142 -5.68 23.42 9.43
CA ALA A 142 -6.88 23.34 10.29
C ALA A 142 -6.58 23.68 11.76
N ARG A 143 -5.32 23.55 12.19
CA ARG A 143 -4.84 23.96 13.54
C ARG A 143 -4.17 25.32 13.57
N GLY A 144 -4.08 26.02 12.46
CA GLY A 144 -3.36 27.28 12.34
C GLY A 144 -1.83 27.15 12.33
N PHE A 145 -1.32 25.93 12.09
CA PHE A 145 0.12 25.67 12.01
C PHE A 145 0.65 25.98 10.62
N SER A 146 1.92 26.41 10.53
CA SER A 146 2.62 26.50 9.25
C SER A 146 3.11 25.14 8.80
N CYS A 147 3.06 24.88 7.50
CA CYS A 147 3.61 23.67 6.90
C CYS A 147 4.41 24.02 5.64
N GLU A 148 5.70 23.72 5.64
CA GLU A 148 6.54 23.82 4.44
C GLU A 148 6.59 22.49 3.72
N VAL A 149 6.59 22.51 2.39
CA VAL A 149 6.69 21.30 1.57
C VAL A 149 8.03 21.28 0.86
N TYR A 150 8.75 20.18 1.04
CA TYR A 150 10.02 19.94 0.37
C TYR A 150 9.93 18.68 -0.52
N HIS A 151 10.13 18.87 -1.82
CA HIS A 151 10.24 17.80 -2.79
C HIS A 151 11.71 17.66 -3.21
N PRO A 152 12.45 16.66 -2.70
CA PRO A 152 13.79 16.40 -3.16
C PRO A 152 13.75 15.99 -4.63
N SER A 153 14.45 16.73 -5.51
CA SER A 153 14.63 16.32 -6.89
C SER A 153 15.29 14.94 -6.92
N GLN A 154 14.72 14.01 -7.67
CA GLN A 154 15.40 12.75 -7.98
C GLN A 154 16.66 13.11 -8.78
N ARG A 155 17.82 13.14 -8.16
CA ARG A 155 19.07 13.13 -8.89
C ARG A 155 19.16 11.78 -9.60
N GLN A 156 18.89 11.79 -10.90
CA GLN A 156 19.15 10.65 -11.77
C GLN A 156 20.61 10.21 -11.55
N GLY A 157 20.79 8.99 -11.06
CA GLY A 157 22.04 8.27 -11.19
C GLY A 157 23.09 8.47 -10.10
N GLN A 158 22.74 8.59 -8.83
CA GLN A 158 23.71 8.30 -7.78
C GLN A 158 23.16 7.23 -6.83
N SER A 159 23.41 5.97 -7.22
CA SER A 159 23.52 4.85 -6.28
C SER A 159 24.68 5.14 -5.34
N GLY A 160 24.38 5.50 -4.13
CA GLY A 160 25.40 5.78 -3.13
C GLY A 160 24.79 5.89 -1.74
N TRP A 161 24.43 4.76 -1.16
CA TRP A 161 24.41 4.49 0.28
C TRP A 161 25.03 3.12 0.51
#